data_5f3f76dc3cd9ffc816462c1959b4d8c4
#
_entry.id   5f3f76dc3cd9ffc816462c1959b4d8c4
#
_cell.length_a   1.000
_cell.length_b   1.000
_cell.length_c   1.000
_cell.angle_alpha   90.00
_cell.angle_beta   90.00
_cell.angle_gamma   90.00
#
_symmetry.space_group_name_H-M   'P 1'
#
loop_
_entity.id
_entity.type
_entity.pdbx_description
1 polymer ?
#
loop_
_entity_poly.entity_id
_entity_poly.type
_entity_poly.pdbx_seq_one_letter_code
_entity_poly.pdbx_strand_id
1 'polypeptide(L)'
;MTRLLLLARACLQGLMCAPAALTAAPPTGLMTDLIEHTDRVWINGYPTQMTLEEAARSIEPVQMALIYNRRPMFSWVLNDVRPDVKQTFAQIQVGTSREQLSRYRSDMWNARFENNDNSTTVIYDGEPLKPNTVYYWKVRTDNNNAQQDWSEIRAFRTADTLYDYKTAYYPQVKSDERPVSVGRLPGGDLAVDFGRASFGQLVLTLDAQQADTIIVRIGEALRDGRLDRKPDGTIRYREHKLALLPGRHTYRIKIMPDTRNTRNTPPLAVPMPEYVGEVLPFRYLEIEGYKHDIAPADIERQTVHYPFNDFAVHFTSSDTVLNRVWELCRYSVKATSFAGIYVDGDRERIPYEADALLNQLCHYSVDREFTLARRSHEYLLNHATWPTEWILQSVLIAWYDYLYTGDIRSAEANYSLLKHKTLSALEEEDGLIVVLNNPKVDSALRDSIRLPQNQKLDDIVDWPRGEFTFMPKNISPNVFHYASLELMGKLAGAMGKKADSAAYASQAARTAASINKYFFDKKSGLYRDGIGTDHVSVYSNMFPIVFSLVPPQYQPRIADYLVSRGMDCSVYAAQFLLD
;
A
#
# COMPACT_ATOMS: atom_id res chain seq x y z
N MET A 1 -38.28 12.42 -57.90
CA MET A 1 -37.17 11.79 -57.16
C MET A 1 -35.81 12.39 -57.46
N THR A 2 -35.71 13.59 -57.99
CA THR A 2 -34.40 14.18 -58.47
C THR A 2 -34.04 15.47 -57.73
N ARG A 3 -34.77 15.88 -56.66
CA ARG A 3 -34.42 17.05 -55.81
C ARG A 3 -33.98 16.73 -54.37
N LEU A 4 -34.04 15.44 -53.97
CA LEU A 4 -33.56 15.02 -52.64
C LEU A 4 -32.06 14.56 -52.63
N LEU A 5 -31.46 14.33 -53.82
CA LEU A 5 -30.06 13.89 -53.93
C LEU A 5 -29.04 15.02 -54.01
N LEU A 6 -29.47 16.27 -54.17
CA LEU A 6 -28.60 17.45 -54.20
C LEU A 6 -28.38 18.11 -52.84
N LEU A 7 -29.26 17.89 -51.88
CA LEU A 7 -29.10 18.37 -50.50
C LEU A 7 -28.22 17.44 -49.63
N ALA A 8 -28.11 16.17 -50.00
CA ALA A 8 -27.23 15.21 -49.31
C ALA A 8 -25.73 15.36 -49.69
N ARG A 9 -25.42 16.01 -50.82
CA ARG A 9 -24.04 16.27 -51.23
C ARG A 9 -23.46 17.59 -50.69
N ALA A 10 -24.27 18.52 -50.26
CA ALA A 10 -23.82 19.81 -49.69
C ALA A 10 -23.53 19.72 -48.20
N CYS A 11 -24.03 18.71 -47.46
CA CYS A 11 -23.72 18.49 -46.03
C CYS A 11 -22.51 17.60 -45.78
N LEU A 12 -21.91 16.97 -46.80
CA LEU A 12 -20.70 16.14 -46.65
C LEU A 12 -19.39 16.85 -46.98
N GLN A 13 -19.41 18.14 -47.34
CA GLN A 13 -18.18 18.93 -47.61
C GLN A 13 -17.86 19.98 -46.56
N GLY A 14 -18.51 19.97 -45.38
CA GLY A 14 -18.36 21.01 -44.35
C GLY A 14 -17.82 20.56 -43.01
N LEU A 15 -17.31 19.33 -42.83
CA LEU A 15 -16.69 18.89 -41.57
C LEU A 15 -15.47 17.99 -41.85
N MET A 16 -14.55 18.45 -42.63
CA MET A 16 -13.15 18.13 -42.36
C MET A 16 -12.73 19.08 -41.22
N CYS A 17 -13.08 18.72 -39.97
CA CYS A 17 -12.27 19.17 -38.85
C CYS A 17 -10.86 18.67 -39.18
N ALA A 18 -9.97 19.61 -39.53
CA ALA A 18 -8.55 19.31 -39.45
C ALA A 18 -8.34 18.70 -38.07
N PRO A 19 -7.65 17.55 -37.93
CA PRO A 19 -7.31 17.07 -36.61
C PRO A 19 -6.57 18.24 -35.96
N ALA A 20 -7.14 18.80 -34.89
CA ALA A 20 -6.39 19.68 -34.03
C ALA A 20 -5.10 18.90 -33.77
N ALA A 21 -3.95 19.47 -34.17
CA ALA A 21 -2.67 18.89 -33.86
C ALA A 21 -2.72 18.71 -32.33
N LEU A 22 -2.83 17.46 -31.88
CA LEU A 22 -2.72 17.11 -30.48
C LEU A 22 -1.30 17.47 -30.10
N THR A 23 -1.11 18.71 -29.64
CA THR A 23 0.17 19.13 -29.08
C THR A 23 0.38 18.26 -27.85
N ALA A 24 1.50 17.56 -27.82
CA ALA A 24 1.87 16.78 -26.66
C ALA A 24 1.90 17.72 -25.43
N ALA A 25 1.11 17.40 -24.42
CA ALA A 25 1.06 18.21 -23.21
C ALA A 25 2.35 18.05 -22.38
N PRO A 26 2.71 19.03 -21.53
CA PRO A 26 3.88 18.93 -20.67
C PRO A 26 3.88 17.67 -19.81
N PRO A 27 5.06 17.16 -19.39
CA PRO A 27 5.13 16.07 -18.41
C PRO A 27 4.36 16.38 -17.12
N THR A 28 3.67 15.39 -16.58
CA THR A 28 2.85 15.49 -15.37
C THR A 28 3.25 14.43 -14.35
N GLY A 29 2.56 14.37 -13.20
CA GLY A 29 2.80 13.36 -12.18
C GLY A 29 4.26 13.31 -11.73
N LEU A 30 4.86 14.48 -11.51
CA LEU A 30 6.26 14.63 -11.10
C LEU A 30 6.45 14.12 -9.68
N MET A 31 7.42 13.22 -9.48
CA MET A 31 7.76 12.67 -8.16
C MET A 31 9.23 12.92 -7.83
N THR A 32 9.50 13.17 -6.55
CA THR A 32 10.84 13.14 -5.96
C THR A 32 10.89 12.02 -4.93
N ASP A 33 11.79 11.04 -5.10
CA ASP A 33 11.87 9.82 -4.27
C ASP A 33 10.50 9.15 -4.08
N LEU A 34 9.75 8.99 -5.17
CA LEU A 34 8.40 8.42 -5.24
C LEU A 34 7.29 9.25 -4.55
N ILE A 35 7.59 10.44 -4.06
CA ILE A 35 6.61 11.37 -3.49
C ILE A 35 6.16 12.37 -4.56
N GLU A 36 4.87 12.39 -4.91
CA GLU A 36 4.32 13.32 -5.90
C GLU A 36 4.13 14.73 -5.32
N HIS A 37 3.66 14.82 -4.08
CA HIS A 37 3.31 16.09 -3.43
C HIS A 37 4.31 16.48 -2.35
N THR A 38 5.59 16.60 -2.73
CA THR A 38 6.67 17.03 -1.83
C THR A 38 6.55 18.49 -1.38
N ASP A 39 5.74 19.29 -2.06
CA ASP A 39 5.49 20.71 -1.81
C ASP A 39 4.27 20.98 -0.92
N ARG A 40 3.54 19.96 -0.50
CA ARG A 40 2.39 20.10 0.39
C ARG A 40 2.80 20.18 1.85
N VAL A 41 2.13 21.08 2.58
CA VAL A 41 2.29 21.27 4.02
C VAL A 41 0.97 21.07 4.74
N TRP A 42 1.01 20.37 5.86
CA TRP A 42 -0.15 20.11 6.72
C TRP A 42 0.09 20.67 8.13
N ILE A 43 -1.00 21.03 8.81
CA ILE A 43 -1.03 21.35 10.25
C ILE A 43 -2.06 20.44 10.89
N ASN A 44 -1.65 19.68 11.90
CA ASN A 44 -2.51 18.70 12.58
C ASN A 44 -3.20 17.70 11.62
N GLY A 45 -2.52 17.36 10.50
CA GLY A 45 -3.01 16.49 9.45
C GLY A 45 -3.90 17.17 8.39
N TYR A 46 -4.24 18.43 8.52
CA TYR A 46 -5.04 19.16 7.54
C TYR A 46 -4.17 19.93 6.55
N PRO A 47 -4.52 19.93 5.25
CA PRO A 47 -3.74 20.63 4.24
C PRO A 47 -3.81 22.15 4.44
N THR A 48 -2.71 22.82 4.14
CA THR A 48 -2.58 24.28 4.20
C THR A 48 -2.22 24.86 2.84
N GLN A 49 -2.23 26.19 2.73
CA GLN A 49 -1.69 26.91 1.56
C GLN A 49 -0.24 27.36 1.78
N MET A 50 0.37 26.95 2.88
CA MET A 50 1.72 27.32 3.26
C MET A 50 2.74 26.75 2.29
N THR A 51 3.70 27.54 1.87
CA THR A 51 4.86 27.09 1.09
C THR A 51 5.87 26.39 1.98
N LEU A 52 6.82 25.64 1.38
CA LEU A 52 7.88 24.98 2.15
C LEU A 52 8.81 25.97 2.86
N GLU A 53 8.99 27.18 2.31
CA GLU A 53 9.78 28.25 2.92
C GLU A 53 9.07 28.85 4.14
N GLU A 54 7.78 29.04 4.07
CA GLU A 54 6.96 29.48 5.21
C GLU A 54 6.93 28.41 6.29
N ALA A 55 6.74 27.15 5.88
CA ALA A 55 6.80 25.99 6.78
C ALA A 55 8.15 25.86 7.50
N ALA A 56 9.26 26.15 6.81
CA ALA A 56 10.60 26.13 7.39
C ALA A 56 10.82 27.19 8.47
N ARG A 57 10.01 28.23 8.50
CA ARG A 57 10.06 29.34 9.47
C ARG A 57 8.94 29.29 10.50
N SER A 58 7.99 28.34 10.34
CA SER A 58 6.85 28.21 11.23
C SER A 58 7.30 27.84 12.64
N ILE A 59 6.67 28.49 13.62
CA ILE A 59 6.78 28.12 15.04
C ILE A 59 5.77 27.04 15.43
N GLU A 60 4.72 26.87 14.63
CA GLU A 60 3.74 25.80 14.81
C GLU A 60 4.28 24.49 14.23
N PRO A 61 4.00 23.34 14.88
CA PRO A 61 4.36 22.05 14.34
C PRO A 61 3.67 21.78 13.01
N VAL A 62 4.45 21.77 11.93
CA VAL A 62 3.96 21.45 10.58
C VAL A 62 4.36 20.04 10.19
N GLN A 63 3.58 19.41 9.32
CA GLN A 63 3.90 18.13 8.72
C GLN A 63 4.12 18.31 7.21
N MET A 64 5.10 17.60 6.65
CA MET A 64 5.42 17.57 5.22
C MET A 64 6.20 16.31 4.90
N ALA A 65 6.23 15.90 3.64
CA ALA A 65 7.17 14.89 3.18
C ALA A 65 8.58 15.49 3.10
N LEU A 66 9.57 14.78 3.63
CA LEU A 66 10.97 15.17 3.59
C LEU A 66 11.75 14.23 2.68
N ILE A 67 12.71 14.78 1.94
CA ILE A 67 13.62 14.01 1.10
C ILE A 67 14.89 13.73 1.90
N TYR A 68 15.20 12.46 2.08
CA TYR A 68 16.30 11.98 2.91
C TYR A 68 17.54 11.65 2.11
N ASN A 69 17.43 11.45 0.79
CA ASN A 69 18.54 10.97 -0.03
C ASN A 69 19.44 12.12 -0.50
N ARG A 70 20.77 11.92 -0.40
CA ARG A 70 21.77 12.86 -0.98
C ARG A 70 21.60 13.01 -2.47
N ARG A 71 21.15 11.93 -3.13
CA ARG A 71 20.88 11.86 -4.56
C ARG A 71 19.44 11.37 -4.77
N PRO A 72 18.45 12.26 -4.65
CA PRO A 72 17.06 11.87 -4.85
C PRO A 72 16.81 11.40 -6.28
N MET A 73 15.78 10.58 -6.43
CA MET A 73 15.31 10.11 -7.72
C MET A 73 14.15 10.97 -8.20
N PHE A 74 14.18 11.33 -9.46
CA PHE A 74 13.08 12.03 -10.14
C PHE A 74 12.35 11.11 -11.10
N SER A 75 11.04 11.27 -11.18
CA SER A 75 10.20 10.59 -12.17
C SER A 75 9.05 11.48 -12.63
N TRP A 76 8.52 11.15 -13.81
CA TRP A 76 7.40 11.88 -14.41
C TRP A 76 6.61 10.99 -15.36
N VAL A 77 5.42 11.43 -15.74
CA VAL A 77 4.56 10.78 -16.73
C VAL A 77 4.62 11.56 -18.04
N LEU A 78 4.82 10.84 -19.14
CA LEU A 78 4.63 11.39 -20.49
C LEU A 78 3.14 11.59 -20.73
N ASN A 79 2.73 12.82 -20.91
CA ASN A 79 1.33 13.17 -21.11
C ASN A 79 0.97 13.19 -22.62
N ASP A 80 1.02 12.01 -23.24
CA ASP A 80 0.69 11.84 -24.65
C ASP A 80 -0.08 10.53 -24.83
N VAL A 81 -1.33 10.60 -25.26
CA VAL A 81 -2.24 9.46 -25.39
C VAL A 81 -2.18 8.72 -26.73
N ARG A 82 -1.30 9.16 -27.63
CA ARG A 82 -1.13 8.49 -28.93
C ARG A 82 -0.47 7.11 -28.74
N PRO A 83 -0.76 6.13 -29.60
CA PRO A 83 -0.10 4.83 -29.53
C PRO A 83 1.40 4.94 -29.84
N ASP A 84 2.19 4.01 -29.30
CA ASP A 84 3.62 3.85 -29.54
C ASP A 84 4.47 5.08 -29.21
N VAL A 85 4.02 5.92 -28.27
CA VAL A 85 4.76 7.07 -27.80
C VAL A 85 5.94 6.61 -26.94
N LYS A 86 7.14 7.10 -27.30
CA LYS A 86 8.38 6.90 -26.54
C LYS A 86 9.07 8.22 -26.30
N GLN A 87 9.56 8.43 -25.09
CA GLN A 87 10.46 9.52 -24.81
C GLN A 87 11.75 9.33 -25.61
N THR A 88 12.22 10.39 -26.24
CA THR A 88 13.49 10.40 -26.99
C THR A 88 14.50 11.35 -26.38
N PHE A 89 14.03 12.29 -25.58
CA PHE A 89 14.84 13.29 -24.90
C PHE A 89 14.20 13.69 -23.57
N ALA A 90 15.04 14.01 -22.60
CA ALA A 90 14.62 14.72 -21.39
C ALA A 90 15.65 15.77 -20.99
N GLN A 91 15.17 16.90 -20.46
CA GLN A 91 16.01 17.88 -19.78
C GLN A 91 15.42 18.20 -18.42
N ILE A 92 16.20 17.99 -17.37
CA ILE A 92 15.84 18.33 -16.00
C ILE A 92 16.65 19.53 -15.52
N GLN A 93 15.99 20.41 -14.78
CA GLN A 93 16.63 21.53 -14.10
C GLN A 93 16.28 21.50 -12.61
N VAL A 94 17.28 21.63 -11.75
CA VAL A 94 17.14 21.73 -10.29
C VAL A 94 17.83 23.01 -9.83
N GLY A 95 17.21 23.74 -8.91
CA GLY A 95 17.78 24.98 -8.38
C GLY A 95 17.24 25.34 -6.99
N THR A 96 17.89 26.35 -6.38
CA THR A 96 17.51 26.90 -5.07
C THR A 96 16.44 27.99 -5.14
N SER A 97 16.07 28.44 -6.36
CA SER A 97 15.13 29.52 -6.56
C SER A 97 14.09 29.20 -7.64
N ARG A 98 12.81 29.23 -7.27
CA ARG A 98 11.68 29.09 -8.20
C ARG A 98 11.72 30.17 -9.31
N GLU A 99 12.06 31.40 -8.95
CA GLU A 99 12.14 32.53 -9.89
C GLU A 99 13.24 32.31 -10.92
N GLN A 100 14.43 31.85 -10.50
CA GLN A 100 15.53 31.57 -11.43
C GLN A 100 15.17 30.42 -12.39
N LEU A 101 14.57 29.35 -11.88
CA LEU A 101 14.11 28.23 -12.71
C LEU A 101 13.02 28.66 -13.72
N SER A 102 12.12 29.57 -13.34
CA SER A 102 11.11 30.10 -14.28
C SER A 102 11.77 30.85 -15.47
N ARG A 103 12.96 31.39 -15.25
CA ARG A 103 13.81 32.05 -16.26
C ARG A 103 14.85 31.08 -16.89
N TYR A 104 14.64 29.76 -16.72
CA TYR A 104 15.52 28.70 -17.25
C TYR A 104 16.95 28.73 -16.71
N ARG A 105 17.17 29.27 -15.52
CA ARG A 105 18.45 29.31 -14.81
C ARG A 105 18.43 28.34 -13.64
N SER A 106 19.33 27.37 -13.64
CA SER A 106 19.51 26.39 -12.56
C SER A 106 20.92 26.51 -12.00
N ASP A 107 21.03 26.53 -10.68
CA ASP A 107 22.29 26.65 -9.95
C ASP A 107 22.74 25.32 -9.34
N MET A 108 21.89 24.29 -9.38
CA MET A 108 22.17 22.99 -8.76
C MET A 108 22.38 21.88 -9.80
N TRP A 109 21.52 21.78 -10.82
CA TRP A 109 21.62 20.76 -11.84
C TRP A 109 20.90 21.16 -13.12
N ASN A 110 21.53 20.89 -14.26
CA ASN A 110 20.93 21.06 -15.57
C ASN A 110 21.44 19.93 -16.48
N ALA A 111 20.69 18.84 -16.54
CA ALA A 111 21.08 17.66 -17.29
C ALA A 111 20.19 17.47 -18.52
N ARG A 112 20.79 16.96 -19.58
CA ARG A 112 20.14 16.59 -20.85
C ARG A 112 20.44 15.12 -21.12
N PHE A 113 19.41 14.40 -21.51
CA PHE A 113 19.47 12.97 -21.82
C PHE A 113 18.96 12.76 -23.25
N GLU A 114 19.88 12.54 -24.16
CA GLU A 114 19.59 12.27 -25.58
C GLU A 114 19.34 10.78 -25.80
N ASN A 115 18.40 10.42 -26.68
CA ASN A 115 18.03 9.04 -27.01
C ASN A 115 17.71 8.22 -25.75
N ASN A 116 16.99 8.81 -24.81
CA ASN A 116 16.74 8.26 -23.50
C ASN A 116 15.22 8.16 -23.25
N ASP A 117 14.75 6.96 -22.96
CA ASP A 117 13.34 6.67 -22.62
C ASP A 117 13.06 6.54 -21.11
N ASN A 118 14.09 6.76 -20.27
CA ASN A 118 13.93 6.71 -18.81
C ASN A 118 13.18 7.95 -18.30
N SER A 119 11.99 7.72 -17.75
CA SER A 119 11.16 8.72 -17.06
C SER A 119 10.83 8.34 -15.61
N THR A 120 11.39 7.22 -15.12
CA THR A 120 11.02 6.64 -13.81
C THR A 120 12.14 6.67 -12.77
N THR A 121 13.40 6.59 -13.20
CA THR A 121 14.54 6.41 -12.29
C THR A 121 15.70 7.35 -12.63
N VAL A 122 15.42 8.65 -12.72
CA VAL A 122 16.43 9.66 -13.00
C VAL A 122 17.05 10.13 -11.69
N ILE A 123 18.25 9.63 -11.40
CA ILE A 123 18.96 9.96 -10.16
C ILE A 123 19.63 11.33 -10.27
N TYR A 124 19.45 12.16 -9.26
CA TYR A 124 20.12 13.46 -9.15
C TYR A 124 21.65 13.31 -9.20
N ASP A 125 22.29 14.09 -10.05
CA ASP A 125 23.75 14.10 -10.23
C ASP A 125 24.29 15.54 -10.41
N GLY A 126 23.75 16.47 -9.61
CA GLY A 126 24.17 17.87 -9.56
C GLY A 126 25.05 18.19 -8.35
N GLU A 127 25.10 19.47 -8.01
CA GLU A 127 25.81 19.97 -6.85
C GLU A 127 25.25 19.33 -5.54
N PRO A 128 26.08 19.06 -4.54
CA PRO A 128 25.64 18.42 -3.29
C PRO A 128 24.48 19.15 -2.61
N LEU A 129 23.41 18.42 -2.34
CA LEU A 129 22.26 18.94 -1.61
C LEU A 129 22.63 19.22 -0.14
N LYS A 130 22.09 20.30 0.41
CA LYS A 130 22.27 20.68 1.83
C LYS A 130 21.07 20.20 2.64
N PRO A 131 21.26 19.81 3.92
CA PRO A 131 20.18 19.55 4.85
C PRO A 131 19.24 20.76 5.05
N ASN A 132 18.00 20.49 5.45
CA ASN A 132 16.98 21.50 5.80
C ASN A 132 16.76 22.59 4.74
N THR A 133 16.95 22.26 3.45
CA THR A 133 16.96 23.23 2.36
C THR A 133 15.81 22.92 1.39
N VAL A 134 15.16 23.97 0.90
CA VAL A 134 14.13 23.85 -0.15
C VAL A 134 14.80 23.95 -1.52
N TYR A 135 14.45 23.03 -2.39
CA TYR A 135 14.86 22.97 -3.79
C TYR A 135 13.66 22.93 -4.70
N TYR A 136 13.85 23.37 -5.94
CA TYR A 136 12.86 23.40 -6.99
C TYR A 136 13.35 22.64 -8.19
N TRP A 137 12.46 22.00 -8.93
CA TRP A 137 12.82 21.33 -10.16
C TRP A 137 11.69 21.31 -11.17
N LYS A 138 12.06 21.13 -12.43
CA LYS A 138 11.16 20.94 -13.56
C LYS A 138 11.82 20.08 -14.61
N VAL A 139 11.01 19.50 -15.49
CA VAL A 139 11.47 18.68 -16.60
C VAL A 139 10.74 19.04 -17.88
N ARG A 140 11.40 18.93 -19.01
CA ARG A 140 10.77 18.86 -20.33
C ARG A 140 11.22 17.61 -21.04
N THR A 141 10.39 17.13 -21.94
CA THR A 141 10.68 15.93 -22.73
C THR A 141 10.38 16.20 -24.18
N ASP A 142 11.06 15.46 -25.05
CA ASP A 142 10.61 15.25 -26.42
C ASP A 142 10.26 13.77 -26.56
N ASN A 143 9.30 13.49 -27.42
CA ASN A 143 8.95 12.12 -27.77
C ASN A 143 9.12 11.93 -29.29
N ASN A 144 8.92 10.71 -29.75
CA ASN A 144 9.03 10.37 -31.18
C ASN A 144 8.03 11.10 -32.09
N ASN A 145 7.12 11.90 -31.55
CA ASN A 145 6.07 12.62 -32.29
C ASN A 145 6.18 14.15 -32.18
N ALA A 146 6.65 14.68 -31.05
CA ALA A 146 6.69 16.12 -30.80
C ALA A 146 7.59 16.51 -29.64
N GLN A 147 8.08 17.74 -29.68
CA GLN A 147 8.68 18.41 -28.54
C GLN A 147 7.58 18.80 -27.55
N GLN A 148 7.83 18.63 -26.25
CA GLN A 148 6.94 19.04 -25.18
C GLN A 148 7.47 20.29 -24.46
N ASP A 149 6.55 21.06 -23.90
CA ASP A 149 6.91 22.18 -23.03
C ASP A 149 7.43 21.68 -21.66
N TRP A 150 8.00 22.61 -20.90
CA TRP A 150 8.40 22.37 -19.54
C TRP A 150 7.19 22.03 -18.64
N SER A 151 7.37 21.08 -17.75
CA SER A 151 6.44 20.81 -16.66
C SER A 151 6.25 22.02 -15.76
N GLU A 152 5.28 21.94 -14.88
CA GLU A 152 5.24 22.81 -13.69
C GLU A 152 6.53 22.71 -12.87
N ILE A 153 6.82 23.73 -12.06
CA ILE A 153 7.94 23.71 -11.12
C ILE A 153 7.44 23.10 -9.81
N ARG A 154 8.01 21.96 -9.43
CA ARG A 154 7.80 21.30 -8.14
C ARG A 154 8.88 21.71 -7.15
N ALA A 155 8.54 21.69 -5.85
CA ALA A 155 9.47 21.92 -4.77
C ALA A 155 9.59 20.68 -3.89
N PHE A 156 10.75 20.51 -3.26
CA PHE A 156 10.96 19.54 -2.18
C PHE A 156 11.88 20.12 -1.11
N ARG A 157 11.75 19.63 0.11
CA ARG A 157 12.63 20.00 1.21
C ARG A 157 13.43 18.78 1.64
N THR A 158 14.74 18.98 1.81
CA THR A 158 15.63 17.95 2.37
C THR A 158 15.44 17.85 3.87
N ALA A 159 15.65 16.64 4.40
CA ALA A 159 15.69 16.38 5.84
C ALA A 159 16.90 17.05 6.52
N ASP A 160 16.93 17.04 7.85
CA ASP A 160 18.06 17.51 8.68
C ASP A 160 19.31 16.65 8.51
N THR A 161 19.12 15.37 8.18
CA THR A 161 20.18 14.41 7.91
C THR A 161 19.94 13.76 6.56
N LEU A 162 20.98 13.70 5.72
CA LEU A 162 20.92 13.07 4.41
C LEU A 162 21.68 11.74 4.42
N TYR A 163 21.09 10.76 3.76
CA TYR A 163 21.56 9.37 3.66
C TYR A 163 21.90 9.02 2.20
N ASP A 164 22.61 7.94 2.01
CA ASP A 164 22.80 7.38 0.67
C ASP A 164 21.49 6.73 0.17
N TYR A 165 20.75 6.11 1.10
CA TYR A 165 19.39 5.66 0.88
C TYR A 165 18.56 5.69 2.17
N LYS A 166 17.35 6.26 2.06
CA LYS A 166 16.27 6.16 3.04
C LYS A 166 14.95 6.48 2.35
N THR A 167 13.93 5.67 2.57
CA THR A 167 12.60 5.88 2.00
C THR A 167 11.97 7.18 2.51
N ALA A 168 11.57 8.05 1.59
CA ALA A 168 10.72 9.19 1.88
C ALA A 168 9.28 8.71 2.14
N TYR A 169 8.51 9.47 2.91
CA TYR A 169 7.12 9.13 3.22
C TYR A 169 6.29 10.38 3.54
N TYR A 170 4.99 10.26 3.35
CA TYR A 170 4.03 11.30 3.75
C TYR A 170 3.69 11.23 5.25
N PRO A 171 3.27 12.35 5.84
CA PRO A 171 2.54 12.32 7.11
C PRO A 171 1.14 11.72 6.91
N GLN A 172 0.52 11.19 7.99
CA GLN A 172 -0.90 10.88 7.98
C GLN A 172 -1.70 12.16 7.89
N VAL A 173 -2.79 12.11 7.12
CA VAL A 173 -3.66 13.27 6.87
C VAL A 173 -5.05 13.07 7.43
N LYS A 174 -5.75 14.18 7.65
CA LYS A 174 -7.14 14.21 8.09
C LYS A 174 -8.05 14.75 7.00
N SER A 175 -9.25 14.22 6.94
CA SER A 175 -10.35 14.76 6.13
C SER A 175 -11.65 14.68 6.92
N ASP A 176 -12.51 15.70 6.77
CA ASP A 176 -13.77 15.76 7.47
C ASP A 176 -14.87 15.11 6.63
N GLU A 177 -15.59 14.18 7.23
CA GLU A 177 -16.73 13.51 6.60
C GLU A 177 -18.01 13.83 7.36
N ARG A 178 -19.08 14.07 6.58
CA ARG A 178 -20.43 14.30 7.11
C ARG A 178 -21.24 13.01 7.01
N PRO A 179 -22.23 12.80 7.92
CA PRO A 179 -23.09 11.63 7.84
C PRO A 179 -23.96 11.66 6.58
N VAL A 180 -24.26 10.47 6.05
CA VAL A 180 -25.20 10.30 4.94
C VAL A 180 -26.65 10.28 5.42
N SER A 181 -26.88 9.96 6.69
CA SER A 181 -28.21 10.05 7.31
C SER A 181 -28.13 10.37 8.80
N VAL A 182 -29.12 11.12 9.26
CA VAL A 182 -29.39 11.43 10.67
C VAL A 182 -30.87 11.22 10.89
N GLY A 183 -31.24 10.51 11.93
CA GLY A 183 -32.64 10.22 12.27
C GLY A 183 -32.82 9.91 13.75
N ARG A 184 -34.09 9.65 14.16
CA ARG A 184 -34.40 9.22 15.51
C ARG A 184 -34.89 7.78 15.53
N LEU A 185 -34.41 7.03 16.49
CA LEU A 185 -34.87 5.67 16.76
C LEU A 185 -36.19 5.68 17.55
N PRO A 186 -36.96 4.59 17.52
CA PRO A 186 -38.02 4.37 18.50
C PRO A 186 -37.47 4.52 19.90
N GLY A 187 -38.04 5.46 20.69
CA GLY A 187 -37.51 5.83 22.00
C GLY A 187 -36.80 7.17 22.07
N GLY A 188 -36.54 7.80 20.92
CA GLY A 188 -36.08 9.20 20.83
C GLY A 188 -34.58 9.42 20.69
N ASP A 189 -33.76 8.38 20.82
CA ASP A 189 -32.32 8.46 20.62
C ASP A 189 -32.00 8.85 19.15
N LEU A 190 -30.94 9.64 18.95
CA LEU A 190 -30.44 9.95 17.61
C LEU A 190 -29.61 8.80 17.06
N ALA A 191 -29.83 8.44 15.80
CA ALA A 191 -29.03 7.50 15.03
C ALA A 191 -28.43 8.18 13.82
N VAL A 192 -27.16 7.90 13.57
CA VAL A 192 -26.36 8.52 12.51
C VAL A 192 -25.61 7.44 11.75
N ASP A 193 -25.65 7.50 10.42
CA ASP A 193 -24.87 6.63 9.53
C ASP A 193 -23.93 7.47 8.65
N PHE A 194 -22.65 7.16 8.64
CA PHE A 194 -21.64 7.72 7.76
C PHE A 194 -21.51 6.99 6.41
N GLY A 195 -22.36 5.97 6.16
CA GLY A 195 -22.39 5.19 4.92
C GLY A 195 -21.34 4.09 4.83
N ARG A 196 -20.18 4.29 5.44
CA ARG A 196 -19.07 3.32 5.47
C ARG A 196 -18.20 3.51 6.72
N ALA A 197 -17.51 2.45 7.15
CA ALA A 197 -16.58 2.54 8.27
C ALA A 197 -15.29 3.25 7.84
N SER A 198 -14.69 4.01 8.75
CA SER A 198 -13.38 4.62 8.59
C SER A 198 -12.73 4.83 9.94
N PHE A 199 -11.40 4.87 9.97
CA PHE A 199 -10.65 5.22 11.18
C PHE A 199 -10.68 6.73 11.39
N GLY A 200 -11.13 7.17 12.54
CA GLY A 200 -11.26 8.60 12.77
C GLY A 200 -11.64 8.98 14.20
N GLN A 201 -11.91 10.26 14.37
CA GLN A 201 -12.36 10.91 15.59
C GLN A 201 -13.73 11.54 15.35
N LEU A 202 -14.54 11.69 16.39
CA LEU A 202 -15.87 12.29 16.30
C LEU A 202 -15.85 13.69 16.89
N VAL A 203 -16.42 14.65 16.18
CA VAL A 203 -16.67 16.03 16.62
C VAL A 203 -18.17 16.32 16.49
N LEU A 204 -18.76 16.85 17.54
CA LEU A 204 -20.17 17.22 17.62
C LEU A 204 -20.31 18.69 17.99
N THR A 205 -21.12 19.45 17.28
CA THR A 205 -21.54 20.79 17.68
C THR A 205 -22.97 20.72 18.18
N LEU A 206 -23.14 20.88 19.49
CA LEU A 206 -24.41 20.66 20.17
C LEU A 206 -24.86 21.94 20.89
N ASP A 207 -26.19 22.13 20.97
CA ASP A 207 -26.81 23.20 21.72
C ASP A 207 -27.56 22.63 22.92
N ALA A 208 -27.36 23.22 24.10
CA ALA A 208 -28.03 22.81 25.32
C ALA A 208 -28.55 24.06 26.07
N GLN A 209 -29.80 24.03 26.51
CA GLN A 209 -30.39 25.13 27.29
C GLN A 209 -29.81 25.24 28.72
N GLN A 210 -29.38 24.12 29.27
CA GLN A 210 -28.76 24.02 30.57
C GLN A 210 -27.69 22.91 30.57
N ALA A 211 -26.87 22.85 31.60
CA ALA A 211 -25.94 21.77 31.78
C ALA A 211 -26.69 20.42 31.84
N ASP A 212 -26.22 19.45 31.06
CA ASP A 212 -26.82 18.13 30.92
C ASP A 212 -25.72 17.09 30.69
N THR A 213 -26.07 15.81 30.66
CA THR A 213 -25.15 14.72 30.32
C THR A 213 -25.85 13.78 29.34
N ILE A 214 -25.20 13.54 28.20
CA ILE A 214 -25.66 12.61 27.17
C ILE A 214 -24.71 11.43 27.05
N ILE A 215 -25.19 10.36 26.41
CA ILE A 215 -24.35 9.20 26.08
C ILE A 215 -24.14 9.17 24.58
N VAL A 216 -22.89 9.21 24.16
CA VAL A 216 -22.46 9.11 22.77
C VAL A 216 -21.86 7.74 22.54
N ARG A 217 -22.42 6.96 21.62
CA ARG A 217 -21.96 5.61 21.24
C ARG A 217 -21.51 5.60 19.80
N ILE A 218 -20.34 5.05 19.55
CA ILE A 218 -19.77 4.89 18.21
C ILE A 218 -19.36 3.43 17.98
N GLY A 219 -19.54 2.94 16.76
CA GLY A 219 -19.17 1.58 16.40
C GLY A 219 -19.37 1.23 14.93
N GLU A 220 -19.02 0.00 14.60
CA GLU A 220 -18.97 -0.48 13.22
C GLU A 220 -20.23 -1.22 12.78
N ALA A 221 -20.98 -1.84 13.67
CA ALA A 221 -22.06 -2.76 13.35
C ALA A 221 -23.40 -2.37 14.01
N LEU A 222 -24.48 -2.73 13.32
CA LEU A 222 -25.84 -2.68 13.87
C LEU A 222 -26.33 -4.09 14.20
N ARG A 223 -27.18 -4.18 15.25
CA ARG A 223 -27.98 -5.35 15.59
C ARG A 223 -29.42 -4.88 15.83
N ASP A 224 -30.37 -5.50 15.12
CA ASP A 224 -31.80 -5.14 15.22
C ASP A 224 -32.10 -3.65 15.00
N GLY A 225 -31.36 -3.02 14.08
CA GLY A 225 -31.52 -1.59 13.71
C GLY A 225 -30.92 -0.60 14.71
N ARG A 226 -30.21 -1.07 15.73
CA ARG A 226 -29.47 -0.25 16.71
C ARG A 226 -27.98 -0.57 16.68
N LEU A 227 -27.17 0.35 17.18
CA LEU A 227 -25.75 0.12 17.34
C LEU A 227 -25.49 -1.11 18.25
N ASP A 228 -24.73 -2.09 17.72
CA ASP A 228 -24.41 -3.29 18.49
C ASP A 228 -23.46 -2.94 19.64
N ARG A 229 -23.94 -3.13 20.86
CA ARG A 229 -23.19 -2.80 22.08
C ARG A 229 -22.25 -3.92 22.54
N LYS A 230 -22.39 -5.12 21.95
CA LYS A 230 -21.54 -6.29 22.24
C LYS A 230 -21.26 -7.05 20.94
N PRO A 231 -20.57 -6.38 19.99
CA PRO A 231 -20.28 -7.02 18.72
C PRO A 231 -19.32 -8.19 18.89
N ASP A 232 -19.45 -9.17 18.00
CA ASP A 232 -18.61 -10.36 17.99
C ASP A 232 -17.18 -10.06 17.49
N GLY A 233 -16.24 -10.89 17.90
CA GLY A 233 -14.85 -10.86 17.40
C GLY A 233 -14.12 -9.57 17.78
N THR A 234 -13.62 -8.88 16.76
CA THR A 234 -12.81 -7.66 16.92
C THR A 234 -13.50 -6.39 16.44
N ILE A 235 -14.78 -6.47 16.07
CA ILE A 235 -15.62 -5.32 15.71
C ILE A 235 -15.63 -4.32 16.86
N ARG A 236 -15.49 -3.04 16.55
CA ARG A 236 -15.33 -1.99 17.55
C ARG A 236 -16.65 -1.39 17.99
N TYR A 237 -16.72 -1.10 19.27
CA TYR A 237 -17.77 -0.32 19.93
C TYR A 237 -17.16 0.49 21.07
N ARG A 238 -17.60 1.72 21.25
CA ARG A 238 -17.24 2.57 22.40
C ARG A 238 -18.44 3.40 22.85
N GLU A 239 -18.50 3.64 24.14
CA GLU A 239 -19.47 4.52 24.78
C GLU A 239 -18.74 5.64 25.53
N HIS A 240 -19.26 6.86 25.41
CA HIS A 240 -18.72 8.05 26.04
C HIS A 240 -19.84 8.82 26.74
N LYS A 241 -19.63 9.17 28.00
CA LYS A 241 -20.47 10.15 28.68
C LYS A 241 -19.95 11.53 28.36
N LEU A 242 -20.82 12.39 27.82
CA LEU A 242 -20.49 13.74 27.40
C LEU A 242 -21.29 14.74 28.24
N ALA A 243 -20.59 15.54 29.03
CA ALA A 243 -21.19 16.66 29.74
C ALA A 243 -21.39 17.83 28.79
N LEU A 244 -22.60 18.33 28.68
CA LEU A 244 -22.98 19.48 27.89
C LEU A 244 -22.94 20.76 28.74
N LEU A 245 -22.40 21.83 28.15
CA LEU A 245 -22.45 23.18 28.70
C LEU A 245 -23.65 23.93 28.12
N PRO A 246 -24.24 24.89 28.85
CA PRO A 246 -25.31 25.73 28.32
C PRO A 246 -24.82 26.52 27.08
N GLY A 247 -25.66 26.60 26.05
CA GLY A 247 -25.35 27.24 24.77
C GLY A 247 -24.82 26.25 23.73
N ARG A 248 -24.37 26.82 22.60
CA ARG A 248 -23.83 26.04 21.46
C ARG A 248 -22.32 25.85 21.61
N HIS A 249 -21.91 24.62 21.73
CA HIS A 249 -20.50 24.24 21.93
C HIS A 249 -20.09 23.10 21.01
N THR A 250 -18.79 23.10 20.63
CA THR A 250 -18.18 22.01 19.87
C THR A 250 -17.42 21.08 20.80
N TYR A 251 -17.74 19.78 20.73
CA TYR A 251 -17.19 18.71 21.55
C TYR A 251 -16.40 17.74 20.70
N ARG A 252 -15.14 17.53 21.02
CA ARG A 252 -14.32 16.44 20.46
C ARG A 252 -14.41 15.23 21.38
N ILE A 253 -14.92 14.11 20.87
CA ILE A 253 -15.01 12.86 21.63
C ILE A 253 -13.63 12.26 21.77
N LYS A 254 -13.12 12.20 23.00
CA LYS A 254 -11.80 11.62 23.31
C LYS A 254 -11.86 10.11 23.19
N ILE A 255 -11.15 9.56 22.20
CA ILE A 255 -10.94 8.11 22.07
C ILE A 255 -9.78 7.72 22.97
N MET A 256 -9.99 6.74 23.83
CA MET A 256 -8.95 6.19 24.73
C MET A 256 -8.24 5.03 24.03
N PRO A 257 -6.92 4.91 24.18
CA PRO A 257 -6.17 3.77 23.69
C PRO A 257 -6.75 2.44 24.20
N ASP A 258 -6.70 1.42 23.36
CA ASP A 258 -7.06 0.04 23.73
C ASP A 258 -5.79 -0.74 24.07
N THR A 259 -5.84 -1.58 25.10
CA THR A 259 -4.69 -2.41 25.51
C THR A 259 -4.26 -3.41 24.43
N ARG A 260 -5.15 -3.75 23.49
CA ARG A 260 -4.84 -4.67 22.38
C ARG A 260 -4.00 -4.02 21.30
N ASN A 261 -4.23 -2.72 20.99
CA ASN A 261 -3.56 -2.00 19.91
C ASN A 261 -2.49 -1.01 20.39
N THR A 262 -2.06 -1.13 21.65
CA THR A 262 -0.97 -0.34 22.24
C THR A 262 0.15 -1.23 22.80
N ARG A 263 0.24 -2.46 22.29
CA ARG A 263 1.25 -3.43 22.73
C ARG A 263 2.66 -2.90 22.53
N ASN A 264 3.43 -2.86 23.59
CA ASN A 264 4.81 -2.35 23.63
C ASN A 264 5.88 -3.46 23.79
N THR A 265 5.46 -4.72 23.66
CA THR A 265 6.37 -5.88 23.61
C THR A 265 6.26 -6.55 22.25
N PRO A 266 7.36 -7.03 21.66
CA PRO A 266 7.33 -7.62 20.33
C PRO A 266 6.32 -8.78 20.17
N PRO A 267 5.58 -8.84 19.06
CA PRO A 267 5.53 -7.85 17.97
C PRO A 267 4.86 -6.55 18.44
N LEU A 268 5.40 -5.41 17.99
CA LEU A 268 4.98 -4.09 18.48
C LEU A 268 3.74 -3.58 17.73
N ALA A 269 2.78 -3.01 18.46
CA ALA A 269 1.73 -2.22 17.84
C ALA A 269 2.26 -0.89 17.32
N VAL A 270 1.78 -0.43 16.17
CA VAL A 270 2.14 0.86 15.58
C VAL A 270 1.37 1.97 16.31
N PRO A 271 2.06 2.92 16.97
CA PRO A 271 1.40 4.03 17.64
C PRO A 271 0.89 5.07 16.63
N MET A 272 -0.21 5.74 16.99
CA MET A 272 -0.67 6.91 16.24
C MET A 272 0.25 8.11 16.53
N PRO A 273 0.53 8.97 15.51
CA PRO A 273 1.27 10.20 15.74
C PRO A 273 0.53 11.14 16.69
N GLU A 274 1.28 11.87 17.51
CA GLU A 274 0.72 12.77 18.52
C GLU A 274 -0.24 13.82 17.92
N TYR A 275 0.12 14.41 16.77
CA TYR A 275 -0.71 15.40 16.10
C TYR A 275 -2.02 14.83 15.53
N VAL A 276 -2.10 13.52 15.32
CA VAL A 276 -3.33 12.83 14.96
C VAL A 276 -4.14 12.50 16.19
N GLY A 277 -3.50 11.92 17.20
CA GLY A 277 -4.14 11.36 18.37
C GLY A 277 -4.75 9.97 18.11
N GLU A 278 -5.46 9.42 19.09
CA GLU A 278 -6.08 8.10 18.99
C GLU A 278 -7.29 8.12 18.06
N VAL A 279 -7.51 7.01 17.33
CA VAL A 279 -8.60 6.83 16.38
C VAL A 279 -9.36 5.54 16.65
N LEU A 280 -10.61 5.47 16.20
CA LEU A 280 -11.44 4.27 16.23
C LEU A 280 -12.06 4.04 14.84
N PRO A 281 -12.13 2.80 14.34
CA PRO A 281 -12.96 2.52 13.18
C PRO A 281 -14.44 2.55 13.58
N PHE A 282 -15.25 3.35 12.88
CA PHE A 282 -16.69 3.37 13.09
C PHE A 282 -17.44 3.84 11.83
N ARG A 283 -18.67 3.36 11.71
CA ARG A 283 -19.65 3.80 10.72
C ARG A 283 -20.84 4.48 11.37
N TYR A 284 -21.26 3.97 12.52
CA TYR A 284 -22.51 4.36 13.17
C TYR A 284 -22.25 5.14 14.46
N LEU A 285 -23.17 6.05 14.75
CA LEU A 285 -23.24 6.84 15.98
C LEU A 285 -24.67 6.78 16.53
N GLU A 286 -24.82 6.52 17.82
CA GLU A 286 -26.05 6.77 18.57
C GLU A 286 -25.81 7.82 19.66
N ILE A 287 -26.76 8.73 19.86
CA ILE A 287 -26.74 9.72 20.94
C ILE A 287 -28.01 9.55 21.76
N GLU A 288 -27.85 9.10 23.01
CA GLU A 288 -28.92 8.94 23.99
C GLU A 288 -29.00 10.18 24.87
N GLY A 289 -30.23 10.63 25.16
CA GLY A 289 -30.50 11.73 26.05
C GLY A 289 -30.49 13.13 25.41
N TYR A 290 -30.04 13.29 24.17
CA TYR A 290 -30.07 14.58 23.47
C TYR A 290 -31.47 14.85 22.88
N LYS A 291 -32.11 15.90 23.37
CA LYS A 291 -33.53 16.19 23.09
C LYS A 291 -33.77 17.07 21.88
N HIS A 292 -32.75 17.77 21.39
CA HIS A 292 -32.82 18.68 20.25
C HIS A 292 -32.47 17.92 18.94
N ASP A 293 -32.95 18.44 17.83
CA ASP A 293 -32.52 17.96 16.52
C ASP A 293 -31.07 18.41 16.25
N ILE A 294 -30.35 17.63 15.46
CA ILE A 294 -28.99 17.92 15.07
C ILE A 294 -28.89 17.92 13.54
N ALA A 295 -28.31 18.96 12.97
CA ALA A 295 -28.07 19.01 11.55
C ALA A 295 -26.87 18.12 11.15
N PRO A 296 -26.87 17.50 9.97
CA PRO A 296 -25.70 16.75 9.47
C PRO A 296 -24.42 17.59 9.50
N ALA A 297 -24.50 18.90 9.29
CA ALA A 297 -23.38 19.82 9.37
C ALA A 297 -22.75 19.96 10.76
N ASP A 298 -23.47 19.59 11.80
CA ASP A 298 -23.02 19.65 13.21
C ASP A 298 -22.39 18.35 13.70
N ILE A 299 -22.34 17.32 12.83
CA ILE A 299 -21.72 16.02 13.10
C ILE A 299 -20.57 15.84 12.13
N GLU A 300 -19.38 15.60 12.63
CA GLU A 300 -18.18 15.45 11.81
C GLU A 300 -17.38 14.23 12.26
N ARG A 301 -17.04 13.37 11.31
CA ARG A 301 -16.02 12.34 11.48
C ARG A 301 -14.73 12.82 10.84
N GLN A 302 -13.70 13.04 11.65
CA GLN A 302 -12.36 13.39 11.20
C GLN A 302 -11.61 12.10 10.85
N THR A 303 -11.68 11.68 9.60
CA THR A 303 -11.04 10.45 9.12
C THR A 303 -9.54 10.64 8.99
N VAL A 304 -8.79 9.59 9.28
CA VAL A 304 -7.33 9.55 9.20
C VAL A 304 -6.91 8.51 8.18
N HIS A 305 -6.05 8.89 7.26
CA HIS A 305 -5.49 7.99 6.27
C HIS A 305 -4.13 8.51 5.77
N TYR A 306 -3.39 7.71 5.03
CA TYR A 306 -2.25 8.16 4.26
C TYR A 306 -2.75 8.94 3.04
N PRO A 307 -2.00 9.92 2.50
CA PRO A 307 -2.39 10.59 1.28
C PRO A 307 -2.72 9.58 0.17
N PHE A 308 -3.86 9.74 -0.46
CA PHE A 308 -4.40 8.82 -1.45
C PHE A 308 -5.06 9.60 -2.59
N ASN A 309 -4.76 9.21 -3.84
CA ASN A 309 -5.36 9.82 -5.01
C ASN A 309 -6.54 8.97 -5.51
N ASP A 310 -7.74 9.33 -5.11
CA ASP A 310 -8.98 8.65 -5.51
C ASP A 310 -9.22 8.62 -7.04
N PHE A 311 -8.45 9.40 -7.82
CA PHE A 311 -8.58 9.55 -9.27
C PHE A 311 -7.39 9.01 -10.06
N ALA A 312 -6.43 8.36 -9.41
CA ALA A 312 -5.24 7.82 -10.08
C ALA A 312 -5.58 6.71 -11.07
N VAL A 313 -6.57 5.89 -10.74
CA VAL A 313 -7.00 4.74 -11.56
C VAL A 313 -8.53 4.70 -11.65
N HIS A 314 -9.03 4.34 -12.82
CA HIS A 314 -10.46 4.13 -13.09
C HIS A 314 -10.69 2.72 -13.59
N PHE A 315 -11.73 2.07 -13.08
CA PHE A 315 -12.19 0.77 -13.54
C PHE A 315 -13.68 0.81 -13.84
N THR A 316 -14.06 0.31 -15.00
CA THR A 316 -15.46 0.15 -15.40
C THR A 316 -15.61 -1.12 -16.21
N SER A 317 -16.58 -1.93 -15.88
CA SER A 317 -16.95 -3.13 -16.60
C SER A 317 -18.47 -3.21 -16.85
N SER A 318 -18.91 -4.14 -17.68
CA SER A 318 -20.33 -4.44 -17.89
C SER A 318 -20.98 -5.10 -16.66
N ASP A 319 -20.18 -5.67 -15.75
CA ASP A 319 -20.66 -6.27 -14.50
C ASP A 319 -20.64 -5.25 -13.36
N THR A 320 -21.83 -4.86 -12.91
CA THR A 320 -21.99 -3.89 -11.81
C THR A 320 -21.53 -4.43 -10.46
N VAL A 321 -21.45 -5.77 -10.29
CA VAL A 321 -20.91 -6.38 -9.05
C VAL A 321 -19.40 -6.18 -9.00
N LEU A 322 -18.70 -6.46 -10.12
CA LEU A 322 -17.26 -6.23 -10.21
C LEU A 322 -16.90 -4.74 -9.97
N ASN A 323 -17.68 -3.82 -10.54
CA ASN A 323 -17.47 -2.38 -10.31
C ASN A 323 -17.57 -2.02 -8.82
N ARG A 324 -18.56 -2.59 -8.10
CA ARG A 324 -18.72 -2.37 -6.65
C ARG A 324 -17.63 -3.05 -5.83
N VAL A 325 -17.18 -4.23 -6.23
CA VAL A 325 -16.05 -4.92 -5.57
C VAL A 325 -14.77 -4.09 -5.71
N TRP A 326 -14.49 -3.57 -6.91
CA TRP A 326 -13.33 -2.71 -7.14
C TRP A 326 -13.35 -1.45 -6.25
N GLU A 327 -14.50 -0.76 -6.20
CA GLU A 327 -14.68 0.41 -5.32
C GLU A 327 -14.51 0.07 -3.84
N LEU A 328 -15.00 -1.09 -3.40
CA LEU A 328 -14.82 -1.56 -2.03
C LEU A 328 -13.33 -1.80 -1.73
N CYS A 329 -12.61 -2.50 -2.61
CA CYS A 329 -11.17 -2.76 -2.45
C CYS A 329 -10.38 -1.46 -2.41
N ARG A 330 -10.60 -0.54 -3.35
CA ARG A 330 -9.95 0.77 -3.40
C ARG A 330 -10.17 1.56 -2.12
N TYR A 331 -11.42 1.63 -1.64
CA TYR A 331 -11.74 2.29 -0.39
C TYR A 331 -11.09 1.62 0.82
N SER A 332 -11.07 0.29 0.86
CA SER A 332 -10.49 -0.46 1.98
C SER A 332 -9.00 -0.18 2.13
N VAL A 333 -8.24 -0.17 1.02
CA VAL A 333 -6.80 0.19 1.04
C VAL A 333 -6.60 1.61 1.59
N LYS A 334 -7.40 2.59 1.13
CA LYS A 334 -7.35 3.96 1.67
C LYS A 334 -7.63 3.99 3.17
N ALA A 335 -8.73 3.38 3.60
CA ALA A 335 -9.16 3.41 5.00
C ALA A 335 -8.16 2.71 5.95
N THR A 336 -7.55 1.60 5.51
CA THR A 336 -6.59 0.84 6.33
C THR A 336 -5.17 1.43 6.34
N SER A 337 -4.90 2.48 5.57
CA SER A 337 -3.62 3.19 5.58
C SER A 337 -3.41 4.16 6.76
N PHE A 338 -4.36 4.21 7.70
CA PHE A 338 -4.44 5.19 8.81
C PHE A 338 -3.21 5.23 9.71
N ALA A 339 -2.50 4.11 9.87
CA ALA A 339 -1.32 4.01 10.73
C ALA A 339 -0.01 4.50 10.06
N GLY A 340 -0.04 4.87 8.76
CA GLY A 340 1.14 5.26 8.00
C GLY A 340 2.13 4.12 7.73
N ILE A 341 1.67 2.89 7.93
CA ILE A 341 2.29 1.60 7.62
C ILE A 341 1.15 0.58 7.54
N TYR A 342 1.27 -0.47 6.76
CA TYR A 342 0.25 -1.52 6.72
C TYR A 342 0.22 -2.33 8.02
N VAL A 343 -0.95 -2.46 8.59
CA VAL A 343 -1.22 -3.21 9.82
C VAL A 343 -2.45 -4.10 9.63
N ASP A 344 -2.63 -5.08 10.49
CA ASP A 344 -3.81 -5.98 10.51
C ASP A 344 -5.15 -5.29 10.88
N GLY A 345 -5.20 -3.98 10.79
CA GLY A 345 -6.32 -3.14 11.20
C GLY A 345 -6.22 -2.69 12.66
N ASP A 346 -7.36 -2.43 13.33
CA ASP A 346 -7.38 -1.96 14.71
C ASP A 346 -7.32 -3.09 15.76
N ARG A 347 -7.32 -4.34 15.30
CA ARG A 347 -7.31 -5.49 16.21
C ARG A 347 -6.08 -5.49 17.10
N GLU A 348 -4.89 -5.36 16.50
CA GLU A 348 -3.59 -5.37 17.18
C GLU A 348 -2.70 -4.21 16.75
N ARG A 349 -2.95 -3.64 15.56
CA ARG A 349 -2.09 -2.66 14.85
C ARG A 349 -0.67 -3.17 14.64
N ILE A 350 -0.53 -4.45 14.40
CA ILE A 350 0.76 -5.10 14.14
C ILE A 350 0.92 -5.27 12.63
N PRO A 351 2.05 -4.87 12.04
CA PRO A 351 2.39 -5.21 10.66
C PRO A 351 2.72 -6.70 10.53
N TYR A 352 2.27 -7.31 9.42
CA TYR A 352 2.61 -8.68 9.02
C TYR A 352 3.02 -8.73 7.55
N GLU A 353 3.95 -9.62 7.18
CA GLU A 353 4.48 -9.68 5.81
C GLU A 353 3.40 -10.07 4.79
N ALA A 354 2.53 -11.02 5.13
CA ALA A 354 1.43 -11.43 4.24
C ALA A 354 0.45 -10.27 4.00
N ASP A 355 0.03 -9.56 5.07
CA ASP A 355 -0.83 -8.39 4.95
C ASP A 355 -0.15 -7.30 4.12
N ALA A 356 1.15 -7.08 4.33
CA ALA A 356 1.91 -6.08 3.59
C ALA A 356 1.99 -6.41 2.10
N LEU A 357 2.19 -7.68 1.72
CA LEU A 357 2.19 -8.13 0.32
C LEU A 357 0.85 -7.86 -0.36
N LEU A 358 -0.25 -8.27 0.26
CA LEU A 358 -1.60 -8.08 -0.31
C LEU A 358 -1.96 -6.59 -0.43
N ASN A 359 -1.70 -5.82 0.63
CA ASN A 359 -1.95 -4.38 0.62
C ASN A 359 -1.09 -3.66 -0.42
N GLN A 360 0.20 -4.06 -0.59
CA GLN A 360 1.07 -3.53 -1.65
C GLN A 360 0.46 -3.73 -3.03
N LEU A 361 0.07 -4.96 -3.37
CA LEU A 361 -0.49 -5.29 -4.68
C LEU A 361 -1.81 -4.54 -4.94
N CYS A 362 -2.69 -4.50 -3.93
CA CYS A 362 -3.94 -3.73 -4.01
C CYS A 362 -3.67 -2.23 -4.18
N HIS A 363 -2.78 -1.65 -3.38
CA HIS A 363 -2.47 -0.22 -3.42
C HIS A 363 -1.87 0.19 -4.76
N TYR A 364 -0.87 -0.56 -5.25
CA TYR A 364 -0.23 -0.30 -6.54
C TYR A 364 -1.19 -0.43 -7.74
N SER A 365 -2.30 -1.16 -7.56
CA SER A 365 -3.35 -1.30 -8.58
C SER A 365 -4.36 -0.14 -8.60
N VAL A 366 -4.42 0.68 -7.56
CA VAL A 366 -5.46 1.73 -7.40
C VAL A 366 -4.90 3.13 -7.18
N ASP A 367 -3.60 3.28 -6.87
CA ASP A 367 -2.95 4.56 -6.66
C ASP A 367 -1.49 4.54 -7.16
N ARG A 368 -0.89 5.70 -7.30
CA ARG A 368 0.53 5.92 -7.62
C ARG A 368 1.36 6.22 -6.36
N GLU A 369 0.87 5.86 -5.20
CA GLU A 369 1.57 5.96 -3.93
C GLU A 369 2.32 4.63 -3.66
N PHE A 370 3.65 4.68 -3.63
CA PHE A 370 4.51 3.50 -3.49
C PHE A 370 5.23 3.47 -2.13
N THR A 371 5.31 4.61 -1.45
CA THR A 371 6.19 4.76 -0.28
C THR A 371 5.62 4.11 0.98
N LEU A 372 4.30 4.00 1.11
CA LEU A 372 3.65 3.31 2.23
C LEU A 372 4.00 1.81 2.24
N ALA A 373 3.90 1.16 1.07
CA ALA A 373 4.25 -0.25 0.91
C ALA A 373 5.74 -0.48 1.18
N ARG A 374 6.61 0.35 0.59
CA ARG A 374 8.06 0.28 0.78
C ARG A 374 8.45 0.47 2.25
N ARG A 375 7.87 1.46 2.92
CA ARG A 375 8.08 1.70 4.35
C ARG A 375 7.62 0.53 5.22
N SER A 376 6.46 -0.07 4.88
CA SER A 376 5.94 -1.26 5.57
C SER A 376 6.88 -2.44 5.42
N HIS A 377 7.39 -2.67 4.21
CA HIS A 377 8.38 -3.71 3.93
C HIS A 377 9.69 -3.50 4.72
N GLU A 378 10.27 -2.30 4.66
CA GLU A 378 11.52 -1.98 5.38
C GLU A 378 11.37 -2.11 6.90
N TYR A 379 10.19 -1.79 7.43
CA TYR A 379 9.86 -2.07 8.83
C TYR A 379 9.89 -3.57 9.12
N LEU A 380 9.20 -4.38 8.31
CA LEU A 380 9.10 -5.85 8.48
C LEU A 380 10.43 -6.57 8.25
N LEU A 381 11.30 -6.05 7.41
CA LEU A 381 12.66 -6.58 7.28
C LEU A 381 13.41 -6.55 8.63
N ASN A 382 13.12 -5.53 9.47
CA ASN A 382 13.74 -5.34 10.79
C ASN A 382 12.88 -5.85 11.97
N HIS A 383 11.61 -6.20 11.72
CA HIS A 383 10.65 -6.67 12.73
C HIS A 383 9.82 -7.82 12.15
N ALA A 384 10.49 -8.94 11.90
CA ALA A 384 9.85 -10.11 11.32
C ALA A 384 8.75 -10.67 12.22
N THR A 385 7.74 -11.26 11.60
CA THR A 385 6.69 -12.00 12.30
C THR A 385 6.95 -13.51 12.28
N TRP A 386 6.20 -14.26 13.05
CA TRP A 386 6.48 -15.66 13.37
C TRP A 386 6.17 -16.70 12.26
N PRO A 387 5.28 -16.44 11.27
CA PRO A 387 4.96 -17.45 10.27
C PRO A 387 6.08 -17.62 9.25
N THR A 388 6.48 -18.87 9.01
CA THR A 388 7.55 -19.24 8.08
C THR A 388 7.29 -18.68 6.68
N GLU A 389 6.10 -18.96 6.12
CA GLU A 389 5.71 -18.55 4.78
C GLU A 389 5.71 -17.04 4.62
N TRP A 390 5.33 -16.31 5.67
CA TRP A 390 5.23 -14.85 5.61
C TRP A 390 6.60 -14.18 5.60
N ILE A 391 7.56 -14.70 6.38
CA ILE A 391 8.96 -14.21 6.31
C ILE A 391 9.51 -14.34 4.89
N LEU A 392 9.27 -15.47 4.21
CA LEU A 392 9.69 -15.71 2.83
C LEU A 392 9.09 -14.72 1.83
N GLN A 393 7.88 -14.22 2.10
CA GLN A 393 7.21 -13.21 1.26
C GLN A 393 7.89 -11.83 1.29
N SER A 394 8.79 -11.57 2.23
CA SER A 394 9.60 -10.33 2.20
C SER A 394 10.34 -10.16 0.87
N VAL A 395 10.80 -11.25 0.25
CA VAL A 395 11.47 -11.18 -1.05
C VAL A 395 10.48 -10.89 -2.18
N LEU A 396 9.24 -11.40 -2.08
CA LEU A 396 8.17 -11.11 -3.04
C LEU A 396 7.83 -9.61 -3.00
N ILE A 397 7.68 -9.05 -1.80
CA ILE A 397 7.40 -7.60 -1.62
C ILE A 397 8.51 -6.75 -2.27
N ALA A 398 9.79 -7.09 -2.05
CA ALA A 398 10.92 -6.39 -2.66
C ALA A 398 10.91 -6.48 -4.19
N TRP A 399 10.54 -7.64 -4.73
CA TRP A 399 10.45 -7.86 -6.17
C TRP A 399 9.32 -7.04 -6.81
N TYR A 400 8.12 -7.04 -6.22
CA TYR A 400 7.00 -6.25 -6.72
C TYR A 400 7.25 -4.74 -6.58
N ASP A 401 7.89 -4.29 -5.49
CA ASP A 401 8.31 -2.89 -5.36
C ASP A 401 9.19 -2.47 -6.53
N TYR A 402 10.21 -3.29 -6.86
CA TYR A 402 11.08 -3.03 -8.01
C TYR A 402 10.32 -3.05 -9.35
N LEU A 403 9.43 -4.02 -9.57
CA LEU A 403 8.66 -4.12 -10.82
C LEU A 403 7.77 -2.89 -11.07
N TYR A 404 7.12 -2.38 -10.02
CA TYR A 404 6.21 -1.25 -10.15
C TYR A 404 6.91 0.12 -10.19
N THR A 405 8.04 0.25 -9.50
CA THR A 405 8.74 1.54 -9.37
C THR A 405 9.94 1.68 -10.32
N GLY A 406 10.52 0.57 -10.76
CA GLY A 406 11.82 0.55 -11.43
C GLY A 406 13.01 0.87 -10.52
N ASP A 407 12.76 1.23 -9.25
CA ASP A 407 13.78 1.65 -8.28
C ASP A 407 14.30 0.48 -7.45
N ILE A 408 15.51 0.02 -7.76
CA ILE A 408 16.16 -1.09 -7.07
C ILE A 408 16.78 -0.72 -5.72
N ARG A 409 16.90 0.58 -5.38
CA ARG A 409 17.69 1.08 -4.24
C ARG A 409 17.21 0.53 -2.89
N SER A 410 15.90 0.33 -2.69
CA SER A 410 15.39 -0.28 -1.46
C SER A 410 15.88 -1.72 -1.28
N ALA A 411 15.76 -2.53 -2.33
CA ALA A 411 16.25 -3.90 -2.30
C ALA A 411 17.79 -3.96 -2.18
N GLU A 412 18.52 -3.02 -2.79
CA GLU A 412 19.97 -2.93 -2.72
C GLU A 412 20.46 -2.58 -1.30
N ALA A 413 19.85 -1.56 -0.68
CA ALA A 413 20.16 -1.15 0.69
C ALA A 413 19.85 -2.24 1.73
N ASN A 414 18.82 -3.06 1.48
CA ASN A 414 18.39 -4.13 2.37
C ASN A 414 18.84 -5.53 1.91
N TYR A 415 19.75 -5.62 0.94
CA TYR A 415 20.13 -6.88 0.30
C TYR A 415 20.62 -7.94 1.28
N SER A 416 21.39 -7.54 2.29
CA SER A 416 21.88 -8.45 3.33
C SER A 416 20.73 -9.06 4.16
N LEU A 417 19.72 -8.26 4.51
CA LEU A 417 18.54 -8.75 5.23
C LEU A 417 17.69 -9.67 4.34
N LEU A 418 17.48 -9.31 3.08
CA LEU A 418 16.74 -10.12 2.13
C LEU A 418 17.36 -11.52 1.94
N LYS A 419 18.70 -11.62 1.95
CA LYS A 419 19.39 -12.92 1.94
C LYS A 419 18.93 -13.83 3.09
N HIS A 420 18.80 -13.28 4.28
CA HIS A 420 18.36 -14.06 5.45
C HIS A 420 16.87 -14.43 5.37
N LYS A 421 16.04 -13.56 4.74
CA LYS A 421 14.60 -13.83 4.58
C LYS A 421 14.28 -14.99 3.64
N THR A 422 15.23 -15.48 2.84
CA THR A 422 15.06 -16.72 2.07
C THR A 422 15.02 -17.97 2.95
N LEU A 423 15.44 -17.89 4.22
CA LEU A 423 15.58 -19.02 5.15
C LEU A 423 16.52 -20.13 4.66
N SER A 424 17.44 -19.83 3.74
CA SER A 424 18.41 -20.81 3.22
C SER A 424 19.28 -21.44 4.31
N ALA A 425 19.41 -20.82 5.48
CA ALA A 425 20.09 -21.44 6.63
C ALA A 425 19.41 -22.71 7.14
N LEU A 426 18.11 -22.89 6.85
CA LEU A 426 17.32 -24.06 7.23
C LEU A 426 17.32 -25.17 6.16
N GLU A 427 17.96 -24.94 5.00
CA GLU A 427 18.05 -25.98 3.96
C GLU A 427 18.73 -27.25 4.48
N GLU A 428 18.16 -28.38 4.07
CA GLU A 428 18.78 -29.68 4.16
C GLU A 428 19.52 -30.01 2.84
N GLU A 429 20.18 -31.19 2.76
CA GLU A 429 20.95 -31.61 1.58
C GLU A 429 20.10 -31.64 0.29
N ASP A 430 18.81 -31.93 0.42
CA ASP A 430 17.84 -31.95 -0.68
C ASP A 430 17.38 -30.55 -1.13
N GLY A 431 17.78 -29.48 -0.45
CA GLY A 431 17.39 -28.11 -0.74
C GLY A 431 16.01 -27.73 -0.23
N LEU A 432 15.37 -28.59 0.57
CA LEU A 432 14.11 -28.29 1.26
C LEU A 432 14.40 -27.72 2.65
N ILE A 433 13.54 -26.81 3.11
CA ILE A 433 13.60 -26.28 4.47
C ILE A 433 12.70 -27.05 5.42
N VAL A 434 13.13 -27.16 6.67
CA VAL A 434 12.37 -27.73 7.79
C VAL A 434 12.45 -26.78 8.96
N VAL A 435 11.31 -26.49 9.59
CA VAL A 435 11.21 -25.59 10.74
C VAL A 435 10.90 -26.38 12.02
N LEU A 436 9.94 -27.30 11.96
CA LEU A 436 9.48 -28.06 13.12
C LEU A 436 10.61 -28.88 13.77
N ASN A 437 10.86 -28.60 15.05
CA ASN A 437 11.90 -29.27 15.85
C ASN A 437 13.32 -29.17 15.26
N ASN A 438 13.58 -28.20 14.39
CA ASN A 438 14.90 -28.01 13.79
C ASN A 438 15.83 -27.24 14.76
N PRO A 439 16.96 -27.83 15.18
CA PRO A 439 17.90 -27.18 16.09
C PRO A 439 18.56 -25.92 15.49
N LYS A 440 18.53 -25.78 14.16
CA LYS A 440 18.99 -24.54 13.49
C LYS A 440 18.06 -23.33 13.72
N VAL A 441 16.84 -23.53 14.24
CA VAL A 441 15.92 -22.45 14.65
C VAL A 441 16.33 -21.94 16.03
N ASP A 442 17.54 -21.47 16.14
CA ASP A 442 18.18 -20.96 17.36
C ASP A 442 18.12 -19.42 17.45
N SER A 443 18.80 -18.86 18.44
CA SER A 443 18.87 -17.41 18.62
C SER A 443 19.61 -16.71 17.48
N ALA A 444 20.64 -17.34 16.91
CA ALA A 444 21.43 -16.76 15.83
C ALA A 444 20.59 -16.62 14.54
N LEU A 445 19.81 -17.66 14.21
CA LEU A 445 18.86 -17.57 13.10
C LEU A 445 17.84 -16.45 13.35
N ARG A 446 17.20 -16.40 14.53
CA ARG A 446 16.22 -15.37 14.87
C ARG A 446 16.79 -13.97 14.73
N ASP A 447 18.01 -13.74 15.22
CA ASP A 447 18.71 -12.46 15.08
C ASP A 447 18.96 -12.12 13.61
N SER A 448 19.38 -13.08 12.80
CA SER A 448 19.67 -12.86 11.37
C SER A 448 18.42 -12.48 10.57
N ILE A 449 17.27 -13.11 10.86
CA ILE A 449 15.99 -12.81 10.22
C ILE A 449 15.20 -11.71 10.93
N ARG A 450 15.74 -11.13 12.00
CA ARG A 450 15.07 -10.10 12.83
C ARG A 450 13.75 -10.58 13.46
N LEU A 451 13.64 -11.85 13.77
CA LEU A 451 12.51 -12.41 14.51
C LEU A 451 12.76 -12.22 16.02
N PRO A 452 11.83 -11.62 16.78
CA PRO A 452 11.98 -11.47 18.23
C PRO A 452 12.20 -12.81 18.92
N GLN A 453 13.10 -12.84 19.92
CA GLN A 453 13.50 -14.08 20.61
C GLN A 453 12.32 -14.78 21.33
N ASN A 454 11.30 -14.03 21.70
CA ASN A 454 10.07 -14.54 22.33
C ASN A 454 9.04 -15.08 21.32
N GLN A 455 9.31 -14.98 20.00
CA GLN A 455 8.44 -15.49 18.96
C GLN A 455 8.89 -16.89 18.52
N LYS A 456 7.93 -17.76 18.24
CA LYS A 456 8.16 -19.08 17.67
C LYS A 456 8.12 -18.97 16.14
N LEU A 457 9.12 -19.49 15.44
CA LEU A 457 9.01 -19.70 13.99
C LEU A 457 8.20 -20.97 13.74
N ASP A 458 7.11 -20.89 12.97
CA ASP A 458 6.20 -22.02 12.73
C ASP A 458 5.51 -21.90 11.37
N ASP A 459 5.24 -23.06 10.76
CA ASP A 459 4.50 -23.14 9.50
C ASP A 459 2.99 -22.96 9.79
N ILE A 460 2.32 -22.11 9.04
CA ILE A 460 0.87 -21.90 9.19
C ILE A 460 0.07 -22.14 7.92
N VAL A 461 0.69 -22.08 6.76
CA VAL A 461 0.07 -22.17 5.42
C VAL A 461 -0.89 -21.03 5.16
N ASP A 462 -1.86 -20.81 6.06
CA ASP A 462 -2.90 -19.80 5.97
C ASP A 462 -3.42 -19.43 7.36
N TRP A 463 -4.17 -18.34 7.45
CA TRP A 463 -4.84 -17.91 8.67
C TRP A 463 -6.30 -17.52 8.41
N PRO A 464 -7.28 -18.18 9.07
CA PRO A 464 -7.10 -19.35 9.96
C PRO A 464 -6.56 -20.55 9.17
N ARG A 465 -5.90 -21.48 9.88
CA ARG A 465 -5.42 -22.73 9.28
C ARG A 465 -6.59 -23.45 8.62
N GLY A 466 -6.49 -23.66 7.32
CA GLY A 466 -7.48 -24.38 6.53
C GLY A 466 -7.33 -25.89 6.64
N GLU A 467 -7.94 -26.61 5.68
CA GLU A 467 -7.77 -28.05 5.51
C GLU A 467 -6.36 -28.37 4.99
N PHE A 468 -5.38 -28.42 5.89
CA PHE A 468 -4.00 -28.77 5.56
C PHE A 468 -3.44 -29.75 6.60
N THR A 469 -2.79 -30.80 6.15
CA THR A 469 -2.14 -31.78 7.01
C THR A 469 -0.68 -31.43 7.23
N PHE A 470 -0.34 -30.92 8.41
CA PHE A 470 1.03 -30.55 8.77
C PHE A 470 1.91 -31.76 9.02
N MET A 471 3.05 -31.78 8.38
CA MET A 471 4.13 -32.76 8.50
C MET A 471 5.43 -32.04 8.87
N PRO A 472 6.51 -32.75 9.24
CA PRO A 472 7.81 -32.10 9.46
C PRO A 472 8.34 -31.36 8.23
N LYS A 473 8.10 -31.87 7.00
CA LYS A 473 8.38 -31.20 5.74
C LYS A 473 7.06 -30.91 5.03
N ASN A 474 6.67 -29.63 4.97
CA ASN A 474 5.45 -29.14 4.35
C ASN A 474 5.75 -28.53 2.98
N ILE A 475 4.81 -28.69 2.04
CA ILE A 475 4.97 -28.13 0.68
C ILE A 475 4.93 -26.60 0.67
N SER A 476 4.00 -25.98 1.40
CA SER A 476 3.78 -24.52 1.33
C SER A 476 5.02 -23.70 1.66
N PRO A 477 5.70 -23.85 2.81
CA PRO A 477 6.92 -23.09 3.08
C PRO A 477 8.03 -23.40 2.06
N ASN A 478 8.08 -24.61 1.52
CA ASN A 478 9.08 -24.99 0.51
C ASN A 478 8.81 -24.37 -0.87
N VAL A 479 7.55 -24.16 -1.23
CA VAL A 479 7.19 -23.41 -2.46
C VAL A 479 7.53 -21.94 -2.31
N PHE A 480 7.25 -21.31 -1.17
CA PHE A 480 7.65 -19.93 -0.90
C PHE A 480 9.18 -19.79 -0.78
N HIS A 481 9.87 -20.78 -0.24
CA HIS A 481 11.34 -20.83 -0.25
C HIS A 481 11.89 -20.83 -1.67
N TYR A 482 11.38 -21.72 -2.54
CA TYR A 482 11.72 -21.75 -3.97
C TYR A 482 11.45 -20.38 -4.62
N ALA A 483 10.27 -19.80 -4.44
CA ALA A 483 9.91 -18.51 -5.01
C ALA A 483 10.85 -17.39 -4.54
N SER A 484 11.20 -17.37 -3.25
CA SER A 484 12.13 -16.39 -2.69
C SER A 484 13.54 -16.51 -3.30
N LEU A 485 14.04 -17.74 -3.51
CA LEU A 485 15.33 -17.97 -4.17
C LEU A 485 15.32 -17.49 -5.62
N GLU A 486 14.28 -17.82 -6.38
CA GLU A 486 14.14 -17.38 -7.77
C GLU A 486 14.12 -15.86 -7.88
N LEU A 487 13.35 -15.19 -7.01
CA LEU A 487 13.24 -13.75 -7.00
C LEU A 487 14.51 -13.04 -6.48
N MET A 488 15.22 -13.64 -5.51
CA MET A 488 16.55 -13.15 -5.13
C MET A 488 17.55 -13.24 -6.28
N GLY A 489 17.47 -14.30 -7.08
CA GLY A 489 18.28 -14.42 -8.30
C GLY A 489 18.01 -13.29 -9.29
N LYS A 490 16.74 -12.95 -9.52
CA LYS A 490 16.31 -11.84 -10.38
C LYS A 490 16.75 -10.47 -9.82
N LEU A 491 16.54 -10.22 -8.52
CA LEU A 491 17.00 -8.99 -7.85
C LEU A 491 18.52 -8.84 -7.92
N ALA A 492 19.27 -9.93 -7.63
CA ALA A 492 20.73 -9.92 -7.75
C ALA A 492 21.19 -9.62 -9.19
N GLY A 493 20.50 -10.17 -10.18
CA GLY A 493 20.75 -9.87 -11.60
C GLY A 493 20.52 -8.39 -11.93
N ALA A 494 19.42 -7.80 -11.47
CA ALA A 494 19.10 -6.39 -11.65
C ALA A 494 20.15 -5.47 -10.98
N MET A 495 20.74 -5.89 -9.86
CA MET A 495 21.85 -5.20 -9.18
C MET A 495 23.23 -5.46 -9.81
N GLY A 496 23.33 -6.25 -10.89
CA GLY A 496 24.60 -6.64 -11.48
C GLY A 496 25.42 -7.67 -10.68
N LYS A 497 24.87 -8.28 -9.64
CA LYS A 497 25.49 -9.29 -8.77
C LYS A 497 25.42 -10.68 -9.43
N LYS A 498 26.12 -10.86 -10.55
CA LYS A 498 26.02 -12.06 -11.42
C LYS A 498 26.29 -13.38 -10.68
N ALA A 499 27.26 -13.42 -9.76
CA ALA A 499 27.59 -14.62 -9.00
C ALA A 499 26.45 -15.03 -8.05
N ASP A 500 25.87 -14.08 -7.33
CA ASP A 500 24.73 -14.33 -6.45
C ASP A 500 23.49 -14.76 -7.27
N SER A 501 23.25 -14.11 -8.41
CA SER A 501 22.15 -14.46 -9.32
C SER A 501 22.25 -15.93 -9.78
N ALA A 502 23.43 -16.37 -10.21
CA ALA A 502 23.67 -17.75 -10.62
C ALA A 502 23.54 -18.74 -9.44
N ALA A 503 24.04 -18.37 -8.27
CA ALA A 503 23.93 -19.20 -7.06
C ALA A 503 22.46 -19.42 -6.66
N TYR A 504 21.66 -18.36 -6.60
CA TYR A 504 20.22 -18.45 -6.30
C TYR A 504 19.45 -19.25 -7.34
N ALA A 505 19.74 -19.07 -8.64
CA ALA A 505 19.12 -19.86 -9.70
C ALA A 505 19.41 -21.37 -9.54
N SER A 506 20.64 -21.72 -9.16
CA SER A 506 21.03 -23.12 -8.88
C SER A 506 20.31 -23.68 -7.65
N GLN A 507 20.20 -22.90 -6.57
CA GLN A 507 19.46 -23.29 -5.37
C GLN A 507 17.98 -23.50 -5.69
N ALA A 508 17.35 -22.54 -6.37
CA ALA A 508 15.95 -22.64 -6.78
C ALA A 508 15.68 -23.89 -7.63
N ALA A 509 16.55 -24.18 -8.60
CA ALA A 509 16.42 -25.38 -9.43
C ALA A 509 16.49 -26.68 -8.61
N ARG A 510 17.39 -26.76 -7.61
CA ARG A 510 17.48 -27.89 -6.69
C ARG A 510 16.22 -28.05 -5.85
N THR A 511 15.73 -26.96 -5.26
CA THR A 511 14.50 -26.95 -4.46
C THR A 511 13.29 -27.35 -5.30
N ALA A 512 13.14 -26.83 -6.52
CA ALA A 512 12.08 -27.19 -7.46
C ALA A 512 12.10 -28.69 -7.81
N ALA A 513 13.29 -29.25 -8.08
CA ALA A 513 13.44 -30.67 -8.35
C ALA A 513 13.00 -31.51 -7.16
N SER A 514 13.36 -31.14 -5.94
CA SER A 514 12.95 -31.82 -4.70
C SER A 514 11.46 -31.68 -4.41
N ILE A 515 10.86 -30.52 -4.62
CA ILE A 515 9.40 -30.35 -4.51
C ILE A 515 8.69 -31.33 -5.45
N ASN A 516 9.07 -31.37 -6.73
CA ASN A 516 8.46 -32.26 -7.71
C ASN A 516 8.75 -33.76 -7.45
N LYS A 517 9.87 -34.07 -6.81
CA LYS A 517 10.22 -35.44 -6.46
C LYS A 517 9.44 -35.99 -5.27
N TYR A 518 9.29 -35.20 -4.21
CA TYR A 518 8.82 -35.68 -2.92
C TYR A 518 7.36 -35.39 -2.62
N PHE A 519 6.79 -34.27 -3.16
CA PHE A 519 5.41 -33.89 -2.91
C PHE A 519 4.45 -34.24 -4.04
N PHE A 520 4.94 -34.35 -5.29
CA PHE A 520 4.08 -34.60 -6.45
C PHE A 520 3.75 -36.08 -6.60
N ASP A 521 2.47 -36.40 -6.61
CA ASP A 521 1.98 -37.76 -6.90
C ASP A 521 1.61 -37.91 -8.38
N LYS A 522 2.40 -38.63 -9.14
CA LYS A 522 2.17 -38.89 -10.59
C LYS A 522 0.88 -39.63 -10.89
N LYS A 523 0.33 -40.39 -9.92
CA LYS A 523 -0.90 -41.16 -10.12
C LYS A 523 -2.13 -40.28 -10.08
N SER A 524 -2.22 -39.39 -9.11
CA SER A 524 -3.32 -38.43 -9.00
C SER A 524 -3.12 -37.20 -9.88
N GLY A 525 -1.86 -36.86 -10.20
CA GLY A 525 -1.48 -35.62 -10.87
C GLY A 525 -1.56 -34.39 -9.97
N LEU A 526 -1.48 -34.57 -8.64
CA LEU A 526 -1.64 -33.53 -7.62
C LEU A 526 -0.46 -33.56 -6.63
N TYR A 527 -0.25 -32.44 -5.94
CA TYR A 527 0.72 -32.34 -4.84
C TYR A 527 0.06 -32.65 -3.50
N ARG A 528 0.82 -33.31 -2.63
CA ARG A 528 0.47 -33.60 -1.24
C ARG A 528 0.91 -32.47 -0.32
N ASP A 529 0.26 -32.31 0.85
CA ASP A 529 0.56 -31.25 1.82
C ASP A 529 1.96 -31.38 2.42
N GLY A 530 2.43 -32.61 2.60
CA GLY A 530 3.73 -32.86 3.21
C GLY A 530 4.31 -34.23 2.86
N ILE A 531 5.57 -34.43 3.21
CA ILE A 531 6.23 -35.75 3.06
C ILE A 531 5.72 -36.65 4.18
N GLY A 532 5.14 -37.81 3.81
CA GLY A 532 4.61 -38.81 4.75
C GLY A 532 3.07 -38.73 4.93
N THR A 533 2.38 -37.92 4.15
CA THR A 533 0.91 -37.92 4.08
C THR A 533 0.44 -38.08 2.63
N ASP A 534 -0.76 -38.64 2.45
CA ASP A 534 -1.45 -38.66 1.15
C ASP A 534 -2.51 -37.54 1.03
N HIS A 535 -2.61 -36.69 2.04
CA HIS A 535 -3.58 -35.58 2.03
C HIS A 535 -3.22 -34.54 0.98
N VAL A 536 -4.27 -34.04 0.30
CA VAL A 536 -4.19 -33.06 -0.79
C VAL A 536 -5.13 -31.91 -0.47
N SER A 537 -4.63 -30.71 -0.35
CA SER A 537 -5.41 -29.49 -0.11
C SER A 537 -5.37 -28.54 -1.32
N VAL A 538 -6.18 -27.49 -1.27
CA VAL A 538 -6.10 -26.38 -2.23
C VAL A 538 -4.72 -25.76 -2.18
N TYR A 539 -4.16 -25.55 -1.01
CA TYR A 539 -2.86 -24.91 -0.80
C TYR A 539 -1.69 -25.66 -1.43
N SER A 540 -1.68 -26.99 -1.29
CA SER A 540 -0.61 -27.82 -1.86
C SER A 540 -0.61 -27.85 -3.39
N ASN A 541 -1.66 -27.37 -4.05
CA ASN A 541 -1.79 -27.32 -5.51
C ASN A 541 -1.80 -25.90 -6.06
N MET A 542 -2.36 -24.96 -5.34
CA MET A 542 -2.44 -23.55 -5.71
C MET A 542 -1.06 -22.88 -5.75
N PHE A 543 -0.26 -23.00 -4.68
CA PHE A 543 1.05 -22.36 -4.65
C PHE A 543 2.02 -22.92 -5.72
N PRO A 544 2.13 -24.24 -5.97
CA PRO A 544 2.99 -24.74 -7.05
C PRO A 544 2.61 -24.24 -8.44
N ILE A 545 1.32 -24.08 -8.77
CA ILE A 545 0.93 -23.61 -10.11
C ILE A 545 1.21 -22.12 -10.28
N VAL A 546 0.95 -21.29 -9.25
CA VAL A 546 1.26 -19.86 -9.26
C VAL A 546 2.75 -19.61 -9.46
N PHE A 547 3.60 -20.37 -8.79
CA PHE A 547 5.05 -20.21 -8.92
C PHE A 547 5.68 -21.08 -10.02
N SER A 548 4.88 -21.55 -10.98
CA SER A 548 5.34 -22.26 -12.19
C SER A 548 6.15 -23.55 -11.92
N LEU A 549 5.90 -24.22 -10.78
CA LEU A 549 6.54 -25.49 -10.42
C LEU A 549 5.89 -26.69 -11.10
N VAL A 550 4.63 -26.56 -11.52
CA VAL A 550 3.84 -27.67 -12.08
C VAL A 550 4.34 -28.00 -13.49
N PRO A 551 4.70 -29.28 -13.78
CA PRO A 551 5.03 -29.68 -15.14
C PRO A 551 3.85 -29.42 -16.10
N PRO A 552 4.08 -28.87 -17.30
CA PRO A 552 3.03 -28.39 -18.20
C PRO A 552 1.88 -29.37 -18.45
N GLN A 553 2.20 -30.66 -18.57
CA GLN A 553 1.19 -31.72 -18.83
C GLN A 553 0.20 -31.94 -17.68
N TYR A 554 0.50 -31.48 -16.46
CA TYR A 554 -0.36 -31.63 -15.28
C TYR A 554 -1.09 -30.34 -14.90
N GLN A 555 -0.76 -29.19 -15.50
CA GLN A 555 -1.42 -27.91 -15.21
C GLN A 555 -2.95 -27.98 -15.39
N PRO A 556 -3.51 -28.54 -16.48
CA PRO A 556 -4.95 -28.66 -16.61
C PRO A 556 -5.61 -29.48 -15.48
N ARG A 557 -4.95 -30.57 -15.05
CA ARG A 557 -5.46 -31.42 -13.97
C ARG A 557 -5.50 -30.69 -12.64
N ILE A 558 -4.49 -29.88 -12.34
CA ILE A 558 -4.44 -29.05 -11.11
C ILE A 558 -5.48 -27.93 -11.19
N ALA A 559 -5.61 -27.25 -12.33
CA ALA A 559 -6.65 -26.25 -12.54
C ALA A 559 -8.06 -26.81 -12.32
N ASP A 560 -8.37 -27.97 -12.90
CA ASP A 560 -9.66 -28.66 -12.69
C ASP A 560 -9.91 -28.98 -11.20
N TYR A 561 -8.87 -29.42 -10.49
CA TYR A 561 -8.97 -29.68 -9.05
C TYR A 561 -9.28 -28.39 -8.30
N LEU A 562 -8.53 -27.29 -8.53
CA LEU A 562 -8.74 -26.00 -7.87
C LEU A 562 -10.15 -25.44 -8.16
N VAL A 563 -10.61 -25.49 -9.41
CA VAL A 563 -11.97 -25.09 -9.79
C VAL A 563 -13.02 -25.92 -9.04
N SER A 564 -12.81 -27.24 -8.90
CA SER A 564 -13.74 -28.11 -8.18
C SER A 564 -13.85 -27.82 -6.69
N ARG A 565 -12.78 -27.24 -6.09
CA ARG A 565 -12.74 -26.84 -4.68
C ARG A 565 -13.29 -25.42 -4.47
N GLY A 566 -13.29 -24.58 -5.51
CA GLY A 566 -13.71 -23.18 -5.39
C GLY A 566 -12.87 -22.39 -4.38
N MET A 567 -13.52 -21.54 -3.59
CA MET A 567 -12.86 -20.68 -2.56
C MET A 567 -12.63 -21.43 -1.23
N ASP A 568 -12.13 -22.65 -1.27
CA ASP A 568 -11.79 -23.44 -0.08
C ASP A 568 -10.46 -23.00 0.55
N CYS A 569 -10.34 -21.70 0.74
CA CYS A 569 -9.17 -21.03 1.34
C CYS A 569 -9.61 -19.75 2.03
N SER A 570 -8.71 -19.14 2.81
CA SER A 570 -8.97 -17.84 3.45
C SER A 570 -8.83 -16.67 2.45
N VAL A 571 -9.18 -15.48 2.93
CA VAL A 571 -9.00 -14.22 2.18
C VAL A 571 -7.54 -14.00 1.76
N TYR A 572 -6.58 -14.33 2.64
CA TYR A 572 -5.15 -14.24 2.33
C TYR A 572 -4.78 -15.09 1.11
N ALA A 573 -5.14 -16.38 1.13
CA ALA A 573 -4.78 -17.29 0.06
C ALA A 573 -5.56 -17.04 -1.25
N ALA A 574 -6.71 -16.37 -1.18
CA ALA A 574 -7.53 -16.06 -2.35
C ALA A 574 -6.78 -15.27 -3.43
N GLN A 575 -5.81 -14.43 -3.06
CA GLN A 575 -4.94 -13.75 -4.03
C GLN A 575 -4.23 -14.76 -4.94
N PHE A 576 -3.60 -15.77 -4.35
CA PHE A 576 -2.87 -16.80 -5.11
C PHE A 576 -3.80 -17.73 -5.90
N LEU A 577 -5.05 -17.90 -5.44
CA LEU A 577 -6.06 -18.68 -6.16
C LEU A 577 -6.56 -17.94 -7.42
N LEU A 578 -6.58 -16.61 -7.39
CA LEU A 578 -7.03 -15.77 -8.50
C LEU A 578 -5.93 -15.52 -9.55
N ASP A 579 -4.64 -15.61 -9.18
CA ASP A 579 -3.50 -15.55 -10.10
C ASP A 579 -3.43 -16.80 -10.99
#